data_b3bec41f84d8ebde7b67a9d781f77f9a
#
_entry.id   b3bec41f84d8ebde7b67a9d781f77f9a
#
_cell.length_a   1.000
_cell.length_b   1.000
_cell.length_c   1.000
_cell.angle_alpha   90.00
_cell.angle_beta   90.00
_cell.angle_gamma   90.00
#
_symmetry.space_group_name_H-M   'P 1'
#
loop_
_entity.id
_entity.type
_entity.pdbx_description
1 polymer ?
#
loop_
_entity_poly.entity_id
_entity_poly.type
_entity_poly.pdbx_seq_one_letter_code
_entity_poly.pdbx_strand_id
1 'polypeptide(L)'
;MGMFDSTRRQFMAQAGALALAPAAVAQPRKPLDPLLAMPGRHLAALIAARKASAEEVMRAVLAQIGAHNPAHNAIVALQDGDQLLAQARAMDARLGAGETPGPLFGLPWAVKDLAEVIGIRSTGGSLVNKDRIPTCEGIMVQRLRRAGAIFIGKTNAPEFGFGSHTINRVYGPTRNSFDPSKSAGGSSGGAGVGLALRMLPLADGSDFGGSLRNPAAWNNVFGFRTGTGVIPPEGNEQWIGRMGVPGPMARHVADLGLVLSVMAGKHPQSLQSINVDARAFAGPLDADLKGVRIGWLGDWGGRVPHEPEVLRICEAALPAFRSIGCTVDVAQVDHEIEPVWQALLVLRSWMSGTGLQRLADDPATRDLIGSQAHWEIANSRTITGAQVLNASAVRSAWTRAVDRLFERHDFLIAPAVQLLPFPVAQNWPTEVAGKRMRTYHEWMLGTFLVTMTGLPALAAPAGFSADGLPAGIQIIGRRGAELACLKLAHAYEQAASAVVRQRPPGLAA
;
A
#
# COMPACT_ATOMS: atom_id res chain seq x y z
N MET A 1 46.32 44.84 21.93
CA MET A 1 46.47 45.02 20.48
C MET A 1 47.16 43.79 19.92
N GLY A 2 46.50 42.97 19.11
CA GLY A 2 47.16 41.89 18.41
C GLY A 2 46.69 40.50 18.81
N MET A 3 45.43 40.09 18.52
CA MET A 3 45.05 38.68 18.54
C MET A 3 43.68 38.47 17.84
N PHE A 4 43.51 38.97 16.61
CA PHE A 4 42.32 38.73 15.80
C PHE A 4 42.61 38.90 14.28
N ASP A 5 43.64 38.24 13.76
CA ASP A 5 43.89 38.30 12.30
C ASP A 5 44.36 37.00 11.65
N SER A 6 44.25 35.85 12.33
CA SER A 6 44.60 34.54 11.74
C SER A 6 43.42 33.66 11.31
N THR A 7 42.18 34.01 11.72
CA THR A 7 40.99 33.20 11.45
C THR A 7 40.28 33.54 10.12
N ARG A 8 40.56 34.70 9.54
CA ARG A 8 39.91 35.12 8.27
C ARG A 8 40.63 34.63 7.01
N ARG A 9 41.92 34.28 7.09
CA ARG A 9 42.69 33.74 5.95
C ARG A 9 42.55 32.24 5.79
N GLN A 10 42.22 31.48 6.83
CA GLN A 10 41.96 30.03 6.73
C GLN A 10 40.55 29.70 6.21
N PHE A 11 39.59 30.63 6.32
CA PHE A 11 38.23 30.42 5.81
C PHE A 11 38.09 30.69 4.30
N MET A 12 39.02 31.39 3.67
CA MET A 12 38.99 31.72 2.24
C MET A 12 39.78 30.74 1.36
N ALA A 13 40.48 29.76 1.97
CA ALA A 13 41.25 28.75 1.23
C ALA A 13 40.52 27.40 1.06
N GLN A 14 39.31 27.23 1.63
CA GLN A 14 38.47 26.03 1.48
C GLN A 14 37.23 26.22 0.58
N ALA A 15 37.06 27.37 -0.06
CA ALA A 15 35.94 27.68 -0.95
C ALA A 15 36.30 27.55 -2.44
N GLY A 16 37.10 26.55 -2.80
CA GLY A 16 37.61 26.43 -4.16
C GLY A 16 37.83 24.99 -4.64
N ALA A 17 36.87 24.09 -4.49
CA ALA A 17 36.79 22.85 -5.28
C ALA A 17 35.39 22.22 -5.16
N LEU A 18 34.33 22.94 -5.56
CA LEU A 18 33.13 22.25 -6.02
C LEU A 18 33.49 21.68 -7.39
N ALA A 19 33.98 20.46 -7.41
CA ALA A 19 34.07 19.67 -8.63
C ALA A 19 32.63 19.48 -9.12
N LEU A 20 32.27 20.14 -10.22
CA LEU A 20 31.09 19.85 -11.00
C LEU A 20 31.18 18.37 -11.37
N ALA A 21 30.40 17.53 -10.68
CA ALA A 21 30.20 16.17 -11.11
C ALA A 21 29.69 16.23 -12.57
N PRO A 22 30.28 15.47 -13.51
CA PRO A 22 29.83 15.48 -14.88
C PRO A 22 28.35 15.11 -14.88
N ALA A 23 27.52 15.92 -15.54
CA ALA A 23 26.12 15.60 -15.78
C ALA A 23 26.09 14.21 -16.39
N ALA A 24 25.50 13.24 -15.67
CA ALA A 24 25.35 11.90 -16.18
C ALA A 24 24.56 12.01 -17.49
N VAL A 25 25.23 11.73 -18.60
CA VAL A 25 24.58 11.64 -19.92
C VAL A 25 23.53 10.57 -19.77
N ALA A 26 22.26 10.99 -19.81
CA ALA A 26 21.13 10.08 -19.72
C ALA A 26 21.25 9.06 -20.86
N GLN A 27 21.60 7.83 -20.53
CA GLN A 27 21.60 6.76 -21.52
C GLN A 27 20.20 6.66 -22.13
N PRO A 28 20.06 6.44 -23.43
CA PRO A 28 18.76 6.26 -24.07
C PRO A 28 18.04 5.11 -23.34
N ARG A 29 16.87 5.43 -22.77
CA ARG A 29 16.07 4.45 -22.02
C ARG A 29 15.61 3.38 -23.00
N LYS A 30 15.82 2.11 -22.65
CA LYS A 30 15.25 1.01 -23.42
C LYS A 30 13.71 1.11 -23.38
N PRO A 31 13.02 0.88 -24.52
CA PRO A 31 11.57 0.79 -24.54
C PRO A 31 11.08 -0.24 -23.49
N LEU A 32 9.91 0.02 -22.90
CA LEU A 32 9.29 -0.91 -21.99
C LEU A 32 9.01 -2.23 -22.70
N ASP A 33 9.39 -3.35 -22.08
CA ASP A 33 9.08 -4.68 -22.61
C ASP A 33 7.54 -4.84 -22.74
N PRO A 34 7.04 -5.26 -23.92
CA PRO A 34 5.59 -5.43 -24.15
C PRO A 34 4.91 -6.34 -23.11
N LEU A 35 5.59 -7.36 -22.59
CA LEU A 35 5.06 -8.21 -21.53
C LEU A 35 4.75 -7.40 -20.26
N LEU A 36 5.62 -6.48 -19.87
CA LEU A 36 5.44 -5.67 -18.69
C LEU A 36 4.38 -4.55 -18.83
N ALA A 37 4.00 -4.22 -20.04
CA ALA A 37 2.91 -3.29 -20.32
C ALA A 37 1.53 -3.92 -20.04
N MET A 38 1.43 -5.26 -20.08
CA MET A 38 0.17 -5.99 -19.94
C MET A 38 -0.34 -6.03 -18.50
N PRO A 39 -1.65 -6.19 -18.29
CA PRO A 39 -2.21 -6.60 -17.00
C PRO A 39 -1.62 -7.92 -16.51
N GLY A 40 -1.46 -8.08 -15.18
CA GLY A 40 -0.88 -9.30 -14.60
C GLY A 40 -1.69 -10.57 -14.93
N ARG A 41 -3.02 -10.46 -14.99
CA ARG A 41 -3.90 -11.57 -15.39
C ARG A 41 -3.66 -12.02 -16.84
N HIS A 42 -3.34 -11.11 -17.73
CA HIS A 42 -3.01 -11.47 -19.11
C HIS A 42 -1.67 -12.19 -19.20
N LEU A 43 -0.66 -11.74 -18.43
CA LEU A 43 0.62 -12.47 -18.33
C LEU A 43 0.41 -13.90 -17.84
N ALA A 44 -0.38 -14.09 -16.76
CA ALA A 44 -0.72 -15.42 -16.26
C ALA A 44 -1.41 -16.29 -17.34
N ALA A 45 -2.35 -15.71 -18.08
CA ALA A 45 -3.05 -16.40 -19.18
C ALA A 45 -2.10 -16.76 -20.35
N LEU A 46 -1.15 -15.89 -20.71
CA LEU A 46 -0.15 -16.17 -21.74
C LEU A 46 0.77 -17.32 -21.33
N ILE A 47 1.25 -17.34 -20.08
CA ILE A 47 2.07 -18.44 -19.54
C ILE A 47 1.27 -19.74 -19.56
N ALA A 48 0.06 -19.73 -19.02
CA ALA A 48 -0.82 -20.92 -19.02
C ALA A 48 -1.11 -21.48 -20.42
N ALA A 49 -1.24 -20.60 -21.40
CA ALA A 49 -1.44 -20.95 -22.81
C ALA A 49 -0.13 -21.26 -23.58
N ARG A 50 1.03 -21.22 -22.92
CA ARG A 50 2.38 -21.37 -23.51
C ARG A 50 2.65 -20.38 -24.66
N LYS A 51 2.05 -19.19 -24.60
CA LYS A 51 2.28 -18.06 -25.55
C LYS A 51 3.38 -17.13 -25.07
N ALA A 52 3.75 -17.21 -23.81
CA ALA A 52 4.95 -16.68 -23.20
C ALA A 52 5.46 -17.71 -22.18
N SER A 53 6.75 -17.72 -21.91
CA SER A 53 7.31 -18.56 -20.87
C SER A 53 7.44 -17.77 -19.54
N ALA A 54 7.45 -18.49 -18.42
CA ALA A 54 7.75 -17.88 -17.12
C ALA A 54 9.17 -17.30 -17.10
N GLU A 55 10.12 -17.94 -17.84
CA GLU A 55 11.48 -17.42 -17.98
C GLU A 55 11.52 -16.07 -18.71
N GLU A 56 10.78 -15.87 -19.82
CA GLU A 56 10.70 -14.60 -20.52
C GLU A 56 10.16 -13.49 -19.60
N VAL A 57 9.07 -13.76 -18.88
CA VAL A 57 8.49 -12.80 -17.94
C VAL A 57 9.46 -12.48 -16.80
N MET A 58 10.14 -13.50 -16.22
CA MET A 58 11.14 -13.30 -15.18
C MET A 58 12.30 -12.45 -15.66
N ARG A 59 12.82 -12.72 -16.85
CA ARG A 59 13.92 -11.97 -17.48
C ARG A 59 13.54 -10.50 -17.68
N ALA A 60 12.34 -10.23 -18.18
CA ALA A 60 11.82 -8.88 -18.35
C ALA A 60 11.69 -8.13 -17.00
N VAL A 61 11.14 -8.80 -15.98
CA VAL A 61 11.00 -8.25 -14.63
C VAL A 61 12.36 -7.94 -13.99
N LEU A 62 13.34 -8.85 -14.07
CA LEU A 62 14.69 -8.62 -13.53
C LEU A 62 15.39 -7.46 -14.25
N ALA A 63 15.25 -7.34 -15.56
CA ALA A 63 15.79 -6.22 -16.32
C ALA A 63 15.15 -4.89 -15.89
N GLN A 64 13.83 -4.86 -15.66
CA GLN A 64 13.10 -3.69 -15.20
C GLN A 64 13.49 -3.29 -13.77
N ILE A 65 13.66 -4.26 -12.87
CA ILE A 65 14.19 -4.05 -11.52
C ILE A 65 15.60 -3.43 -11.60
N GLY A 66 16.48 -4.00 -12.41
CA GLY A 66 17.84 -3.48 -12.61
C GLY A 66 17.86 -2.03 -13.10
N ALA A 67 16.91 -1.65 -13.97
CA ALA A 67 16.82 -0.31 -14.54
C ALA A 67 16.28 0.75 -13.57
N HIS A 68 15.31 0.41 -12.70
CA HIS A 68 14.57 1.40 -11.92
C HIS A 68 14.82 1.30 -10.42
N ASN A 69 15.06 0.12 -9.88
CA ASN A 69 15.15 -0.07 -8.45
C ASN A 69 16.31 0.67 -7.77
N PRO A 70 17.49 0.85 -8.40
CA PRO A 70 18.57 1.64 -7.80
C PRO A 70 18.18 3.07 -7.45
N ALA A 71 17.30 3.70 -8.23
CA ALA A 71 16.82 5.05 -7.99
C ALA A 71 15.64 5.12 -7.00
N HIS A 72 14.84 4.03 -6.88
CA HIS A 72 13.57 4.04 -6.17
C HIS A 72 13.54 3.17 -4.90
N ASN A 73 14.40 2.16 -4.79
CA ASN A 73 14.51 1.26 -3.64
C ASN A 73 13.17 0.63 -3.23
N ALA A 74 12.45 0.10 -4.21
CA ALA A 74 11.14 -0.50 -4.03
C ALA A 74 11.20 -1.99 -3.70
N ILE A 75 12.12 -2.72 -4.38
CA ILE A 75 12.35 -4.15 -4.20
C ILE A 75 13.62 -4.34 -3.38
N VAL A 76 13.49 -5.08 -2.28
CA VAL A 76 14.57 -5.35 -1.34
C VAL A 76 14.72 -6.87 -1.13
N ALA A 77 15.80 -7.31 -0.53
CA ALA A 77 16.09 -8.74 -0.35
C ALA A 77 15.88 -9.57 -1.65
N LEU A 78 16.21 -8.96 -2.81
CA LEU A 78 16.10 -9.61 -4.12
C LEU A 78 16.96 -10.88 -4.13
N GLN A 79 16.37 -11.96 -4.63
CA GLN A 79 17.06 -13.24 -4.77
C GLN A 79 18.03 -13.20 -5.96
N ASP A 80 18.95 -14.16 -6.00
CA ASP A 80 19.90 -14.31 -7.10
C ASP A 80 19.19 -14.50 -8.44
N GLY A 81 19.60 -13.74 -9.45
CA GLY A 81 18.93 -13.70 -10.76
C GLY A 81 19.00 -15.03 -11.51
N ASP A 82 20.12 -15.74 -11.45
CA ASP A 82 20.29 -17.04 -12.13
C ASP A 82 19.43 -18.11 -11.46
N GLN A 83 19.31 -18.09 -10.14
CA GLN A 83 18.42 -18.97 -9.39
C GLN A 83 16.95 -18.69 -9.73
N LEU A 84 16.55 -17.42 -9.86
CA LEU A 84 15.20 -17.04 -10.26
C LEU A 84 14.86 -17.48 -11.69
N LEU A 85 15.79 -17.35 -12.62
CA LEU A 85 15.63 -17.85 -13.99
C LEU A 85 15.57 -19.37 -14.01
N ALA A 86 16.34 -20.08 -13.17
CA ALA A 86 16.27 -21.53 -13.04
C ALA A 86 14.90 -21.98 -12.50
N GLN A 87 14.35 -21.29 -11.49
CA GLN A 87 13.00 -21.53 -10.99
C GLN A 87 11.93 -21.30 -12.08
N ALA A 88 12.05 -20.23 -12.86
CA ALA A 88 11.12 -19.94 -13.95
C ALA A 88 11.16 -21.04 -15.03
N ARG A 89 12.36 -21.48 -15.46
CA ARG A 89 12.52 -22.63 -16.38
C ARG A 89 11.90 -23.92 -15.82
N ALA A 90 12.06 -24.17 -14.52
CA ALA A 90 11.44 -25.33 -13.87
C ALA A 90 9.91 -25.27 -13.93
N MET A 91 9.30 -24.06 -13.79
CA MET A 91 7.87 -23.87 -13.97
C MET A 91 7.45 -24.15 -15.42
N ASP A 92 8.19 -23.65 -16.41
CA ASP A 92 7.91 -23.91 -17.83
C ASP A 92 8.00 -25.41 -18.15
N ALA A 93 8.98 -26.14 -17.59
CA ALA A 93 9.10 -27.58 -17.73
C ALA A 93 7.91 -28.36 -17.12
N ARG A 94 7.43 -27.95 -15.91
CA ARG A 94 6.26 -28.52 -15.26
C ARG A 94 4.99 -28.34 -16.12
N LEU A 95 4.80 -27.14 -16.67
CA LEU A 95 3.70 -26.85 -17.59
C LEU A 95 3.84 -27.66 -18.88
N GLY A 96 5.08 -27.84 -19.38
CA GLY A 96 5.40 -28.72 -20.51
C GLY A 96 5.04 -30.19 -20.26
N ALA A 97 5.21 -30.67 -19.05
CA ALA A 97 4.86 -32.02 -18.61
C ALA A 97 3.34 -32.20 -18.32
N GLY A 98 2.51 -31.18 -18.56
CA GLY A 98 1.04 -31.28 -18.42
C GLY A 98 0.48 -30.88 -17.05
N GLU A 99 1.28 -30.25 -16.20
CA GLU A 99 0.75 -29.72 -14.94
C GLU A 99 -0.30 -28.63 -15.20
N THR A 100 -1.41 -28.68 -14.46
CA THR A 100 -2.45 -27.65 -14.53
C THR A 100 -1.98 -26.40 -13.81
N PRO A 101 -1.83 -25.23 -14.48
CA PRO A 101 -1.31 -24.02 -13.87
C PRO A 101 -2.31 -23.44 -12.87
N GLY A 102 -1.81 -22.98 -11.72
CA GLY A 102 -2.55 -22.13 -10.80
C GLY A 102 -2.71 -20.69 -11.36
N PRO A 103 -3.58 -19.88 -10.76
CA PRO A 103 -3.92 -18.55 -11.29
C PRO A 103 -2.76 -17.54 -11.30
N LEU A 104 -1.68 -17.79 -10.58
CA LEU A 104 -0.46 -16.94 -10.54
C LEU A 104 0.79 -17.69 -11.05
N PHE A 105 0.59 -18.80 -11.76
CA PHE A 105 1.65 -19.70 -12.18
C PHE A 105 2.73 -18.98 -12.99
N GLY A 106 3.98 -19.09 -12.52
CA GLY A 106 5.14 -18.52 -13.18
C GLY A 106 5.31 -16.99 -13.03
N LEU A 107 4.38 -16.30 -12.38
CA LEU A 107 4.50 -14.86 -12.18
C LEU A 107 5.51 -14.51 -11.09
N PRO A 108 6.46 -13.58 -11.35
CA PRO A 108 7.34 -13.02 -10.34
C PRO A 108 6.56 -12.23 -9.29
N TRP A 109 6.89 -12.45 -8.00
CA TRP A 109 6.21 -11.84 -6.87
C TRP A 109 7.18 -11.40 -5.78
N ALA A 110 7.16 -10.14 -5.38
CA ALA A 110 7.87 -9.67 -4.19
C ALA A 110 6.87 -9.40 -3.08
N VAL A 111 6.95 -10.18 -2.00
CA VAL A 111 6.03 -10.10 -0.85
C VAL A 111 6.41 -8.90 0.02
N LYS A 112 5.41 -8.16 0.54
CA LYS A 112 5.68 -7.05 1.46
C LYS A 112 6.53 -7.50 2.65
N ASP A 113 7.56 -6.71 3.00
CA ASP A 113 8.51 -7.05 4.06
C ASP A 113 7.94 -6.94 5.48
N LEU A 114 6.66 -7.18 5.64
CA LEU A 114 5.97 -7.43 6.90
C LEU A 114 5.41 -8.85 7.01
N ALA A 115 5.37 -9.60 5.90
CA ALA A 115 4.98 -11.00 5.88
C ALA A 115 6.22 -11.87 5.67
N GLU A 116 6.31 -12.98 6.38
CA GLU A 116 7.44 -13.91 6.32
C GLU A 116 7.35 -14.80 5.08
N VAL A 117 8.49 -15.03 4.43
CA VAL A 117 8.64 -15.95 3.30
C VAL A 117 9.79 -16.91 3.61
N ILE A 118 9.53 -18.21 3.57
CA ILE A 118 10.54 -19.24 3.84
C ILE A 118 11.76 -19.03 2.91
N GLY A 119 12.95 -18.99 3.50
CA GLY A 119 14.22 -18.89 2.78
C GLY A 119 14.56 -17.49 2.25
N ILE A 120 13.68 -16.49 2.39
CA ILE A 120 13.93 -15.12 1.96
C ILE A 120 14.04 -14.20 3.16
N ARG A 121 15.11 -13.41 3.25
CA ARG A 121 15.31 -12.45 4.34
C ARG A 121 14.07 -11.55 4.51
N SER A 122 13.49 -11.56 5.71
CA SER A 122 12.25 -10.87 6.06
C SER A 122 12.49 -10.06 7.33
N THR A 123 12.67 -8.76 7.18
CA THR A 123 13.19 -7.90 8.26
C THR A 123 12.11 -7.14 9.01
N GLY A 124 10.94 -6.98 8.41
CA GLY A 124 9.92 -6.06 8.93
C GLY A 124 10.40 -4.59 8.93
N GLY A 125 11.42 -4.24 8.14
CA GLY A 125 12.06 -2.93 8.13
C GLY A 125 12.85 -2.62 9.41
N SER A 126 13.04 -3.57 10.32
CA SER A 126 13.69 -3.38 11.64
C SER A 126 15.10 -3.94 11.66
N LEU A 127 16.02 -3.19 12.28
CA LEU A 127 17.38 -3.67 12.56
C LEU A 127 17.41 -4.89 13.49
N VAL A 128 16.37 -5.08 14.32
CA VAL A 128 16.23 -6.26 15.18
C VAL A 128 16.19 -7.54 14.36
N ASN A 129 15.59 -7.49 13.17
CA ASN A 129 15.40 -8.64 12.29
C ASN A 129 16.24 -8.55 11.00
N LYS A 130 17.25 -7.69 10.96
CA LYS A 130 17.98 -7.36 9.70
C LYS A 130 18.54 -8.57 8.94
N ASP A 131 18.87 -9.65 9.66
CA ASP A 131 19.44 -10.86 9.10
C ASP A 131 18.49 -12.08 9.20
N ARG A 132 17.22 -11.86 9.58
CA ARG A 132 16.27 -12.96 9.81
C ARG A 132 15.85 -13.62 8.50
N ILE A 133 16.03 -14.93 8.43
CA ILE A 133 15.51 -15.82 7.39
C ILE A 133 14.44 -16.72 8.03
N PRO A 134 13.13 -16.55 7.68
CA PRO A 134 12.05 -17.33 8.23
C PRO A 134 12.09 -18.80 7.81
N THR A 135 11.65 -19.68 8.72
CA THR A 135 11.42 -21.11 8.48
C THR A 135 9.94 -21.47 8.36
N CYS A 136 9.06 -20.49 8.56
CA CYS A 136 7.61 -20.61 8.37
C CYS A 136 7.09 -19.42 7.57
N GLU A 137 5.87 -19.56 7.04
CA GLU A 137 5.19 -18.50 6.32
C GLU A 137 3.69 -18.52 6.62
N GLY A 138 3.07 -17.36 6.55
CA GLY A 138 1.67 -17.18 6.87
C GLY A 138 0.72 -17.68 5.77
N ILE A 139 -0.58 -17.70 6.10
CA ILE A 139 -1.66 -18.23 5.24
C ILE A 139 -1.68 -17.54 3.88
N MET A 140 -1.55 -16.21 3.86
CA MET A 140 -1.54 -15.44 2.61
C MET A 140 -0.38 -15.86 1.71
N VAL A 141 0.83 -15.96 2.25
CA VAL A 141 2.04 -16.34 1.49
C VAL A 141 1.93 -17.77 0.99
N GLN A 142 1.44 -18.70 1.81
CA GLN A 142 1.18 -20.10 1.40
C GLN A 142 0.18 -20.16 0.23
N ARG A 143 -0.88 -19.33 0.25
CA ARG A 143 -1.87 -19.28 -0.85
C ARG A 143 -1.25 -18.75 -2.14
N LEU A 144 -0.45 -17.70 -2.08
CA LEU A 144 0.28 -17.17 -3.24
C LEU A 144 1.24 -18.21 -3.83
N ARG A 145 1.97 -18.93 -2.97
CA ARG A 145 2.87 -20.02 -3.38
C ARG A 145 2.11 -21.17 -4.06
N ARG A 146 1.00 -21.62 -3.47
CA ARG A 146 0.14 -22.67 -4.06
C ARG A 146 -0.49 -22.23 -5.38
N ALA A 147 -0.74 -20.95 -5.56
CA ALA A 147 -1.22 -20.38 -6.81
C ALA A 147 -0.14 -20.33 -7.91
N GLY A 148 1.12 -20.65 -7.58
CA GLY A 148 2.22 -20.76 -8.52
C GLY A 148 3.09 -19.51 -8.67
N ALA A 149 2.99 -18.52 -7.77
CA ALA A 149 3.87 -17.35 -7.79
C ALA A 149 5.32 -17.74 -7.48
N ILE A 150 6.28 -17.13 -8.18
CA ILE A 150 7.72 -17.25 -7.93
C ILE A 150 8.15 -16.08 -7.05
N PHE A 151 8.57 -16.36 -5.81
CA PHE A 151 8.99 -15.29 -4.90
C PHE A 151 10.39 -14.80 -5.23
N ILE A 152 10.51 -13.55 -5.69
CA ILE A 152 11.76 -12.95 -6.13
C ILE A 152 12.47 -12.14 -5.04
N GLY A 153 11.80 -11.79 -3.97
CA GLY A 153 12.31 -10.94 -2.89
C GLY A 153 11.17 -10.31 -2.10
N LYS A 154 11.41 -9.11 -1.59
CA LYS A 154 10.44 -8.38 -0.74
C LYS A 154 10.15 -7.00 -1.34
N THR A 155 8.95 -6.44 -1.09
CA THR A 155 8.70 -5.01 -1.30
C THR A 155 9.00 -4.25 -0.01
N ASN A 156 9.70 -3.12 -0.13
CA ASN A 156 10.12 -2.31 1.02
C ASN A 156 8.92 -1.76 1.80
N ALA A 157 9.06 -1.71 3.13
CA ALA A 157 8.06 -1.22 4.07
C ALA A 157 8.75 -0.45 5.21
N PRO A 158 8.10 0.50 5.90
CA PRO A 158 8.65 1.09 7.12
C PRO A 158 8.70 0.06 8.24
N GLU A 159 9.52 0.34 9.26
CA GLU A 159 9.70 -0.55 10.40
C GLU A 159 8.36 -0.94 11.05
N PHE A 160 8.09 -2.25 11.16
CA PHE A 160 6.83 -2.83 11.66
C PHE A 160 5.55 -2.29 11.00
N GLY A 161 5.69 -1.63 9.85
CA GLY A 161 4.57 -1.00 9.15
C GLY A 161 4.13 0.34 9.77
N PHE A 162 4.91 0.94 10.65
CA PHE A 162 4.56 2.18 11.32
C PHE A 162 4.75 3.41 10.42
N GLY A 163 3.71 4.24 10.37
CA GLY A 163 3.63 5.39 9.48
C GLY A 163 3.23 5.04 8.04
N SER A 164 2.97 6.07 7.25
CA SER A 164 2.65 5.93 5.83
C SER A 164 3.73 6.58 4.95
N HIS A 165 4.97 6.49 5.39
CA HIS A 165 6.17 6.81 4.65
C HIS A 165 7.09 5.58 4.68
N THR A 166 7.39 5.02 3.51
CA THR A 166 8.25 3.84 3.40
C THR A 166 9.71 4.23 3.52
N ILE A 167 10.16 4.26 4.77
CA ILE A 167 11.54 4.49 5.17
C ILE A 167 11.89 3.60 6.36
N ASN A 168 13.07 3.00 6.35
CA ASN A 168 13.58 2.21 7.46
C ASN A 168 15.11 2.22 7.52
N ARG A 169 15.68 1.77 8.63
CA ARG A 169 17.14 1.77 8.86
C ARG A 169 17.87 0.57 8.25
N VAL A 170 17.14 -0.43 7.72
CA VAL A 170 17.74 -1.61 7.07
C VAL A 170 18.03 -1.33 5.61
N TYR A 171 17.06 -0.74 4.89
CA TYR A 171 17.11 -0.56 3.44
C TYR A 171 17.09 0.91 2.99
N GLY A 172 16.74 1.84 3.88
CA GLY A 172 16.53 3.24 3.52
C GLY A 172 15.13 3.52 2.95
N PRO A 173 14.92 4.72 2.37
CA PRO A 173 13.62 5.14 1.86
C PRO A 173 13.30 4.54 0.49
N THR A 174 12.01 4.24 0.28
CA THR A 174 11.45 4.06 -1.06
C THR A 174 10.99 5.42 -1.59
N ARG A 175 11.40 5.74 -2.81
CA ARG A 175 11.16 7.01 -3.47
C ARG A 175 9.98 6.92 -4.44
N ASN A 176 9.18 7.98 -4.50
CA ASN A 176 7.98 8.04 -5.33
C ASN A 176 8.28 7.75 -6.81
N SER A 177 7.36 7.07 -7.48
CA SER A 177 7.53 6.68 -8.89
C SER A 177 7.42 7.86 -9.87
N PHE A 178 6.72 8.95 -9.50
CA PHE A 178 6.56 10.15 -10.31
C PHE A 178 7.62 11.21 -10.03
N ASP A 179 8.05 11.33 -8.77
CA ASP A 179 9.14 12.22 -8.35
C ASP A 179 10.00 11.53 -7.27
N PRO A 180 11.22 11.08 -7.58
CA PRO A 180 12.10 10.41 -6.62
C PRO A 180 12.56 11.28 -5.43
N SER A 181 12.33 12.59 -5.46
CA SER A 181 12.59 13.47 -4.31
C SER A 181 11.52 13.36 -3.23
N LYS A 182 10.39 12.71 -3.55
CA LYS A 182 9.20 12.61 -2.72
C LYS A 182 9.01 11.23 -2.11
N SER A 183 8.16 11.17 -1.08
CA SER A 183 7.72 9.94 -0.42
C SER A 183 6.88 9.07 -1.37
N ALA A 184 7.12 7.79 -1.37
CA ALA A 184 6.30 6.78 -2.06
C ALA A 184 4.95 6.50 -1.36
N GLY A 185 4.72 7.13 -0.19
CA GLY A 185 3.69 6.66 0.71
C GLY A 185 4.08 5.36 1.42
N GLY A 186 3.16 4.79 2.16
CA GLY A 186 3.40 3.57 2.94
C GLY A 186 2.14 3.09 3.67
N SER A 187 2.26 1.97 4.34
CA SER A 187 3.48 1.17 4.53
C SER A 187 3.78 0.22 3.35
N SER A 188 2.92 0.12 2.32
CA SER A 188 3.16 -0.69 1.11
C SER A 188 3.78 0.12 -0.04
N GLY A 189 4.71 1.06 0.27
CA GLY A 189 5.30 1.95 -0.75
C GLY A 189 6.13 1.21 -1.78
N GLY A 190 6.90 0.18 -1.37
CA GLY A 190 7.63 -0.67 -2.30
C GLY A 190 6.72 -1.36 -3.31
N ALA A 191 5.55 -1.85 -2.90
CA ALA A 191 4.55 -2.44 -3.79
C ALA A 191 3.98 -1.41 -4.77
N GLY A 192 3.58 -0.22 -4.27
CA GLY A 192 3.05 0.86 -5.12
C GLY A 192 4.03 1.28 -6.21
N VAL A 193 5.29 1.53 -5.84
CA VAL A 193 6.36 1.91 -6.79
C VAL A 193 6.71 0.76 -7.72
N GLY A 194 6.81 -0.48 -7.20
CA GLY A 194 7.09 -1.67 -7.99
C GLY A 194 6.07 -1.89 -9.11
N LEU A 195 4.79 -1.67 -8.81
CA LEU A 195 3.70 -1.73 -9.79
C LEU A 195 3.76 -0.56 -10.78
N ALA A 196 3.88 0.66 -10.30
CA ALA A 196 3.88 1.87 -11.15
C ALA A 196 5.01 1.82 -12.18
N LEU A 197 6.22 1.41 -11.76
CA LEU A 197 7.40 1.29 -12.62
C LEU A 197 7.50 -0.06 -13.34
N ARG A 198 6.46 -0.89 -13.32
CA ARG A 198 6.44 -2.19 -14.03
C ARG A 198 7.49 -3.19 -13.56
N MET A 199 8.07 -3.01 -12.37
CA MET A 199 8.97 -3.98 -11.74
C MET A 199 8.22 -5.22 -11.21
N LEU A 200 6.91 -5.10 -11.01
CA LEU A 200 6.02 -6.19 -10.61
C LEU A 200 4.75 -6.18 -11.45
N PRO A 201 4.25 -7.34 -11.88
CA PRO A 201 2.95 -7.46 -12.54
C PRO A 201 1.79 -7.28 -11.55
N LEU A 202 1.92 -7.84 -10.36
CA LEU A 202 0.94 -7.88 -9.27
C LEU A 202 1.68 -7.72 -7.93
N ALA A 203 0.98 -7.29 -6.88
CA ALA A 203 1.58 -7.18 -5.54
C ALA A 203 0.55 -7.43 -4.43
N ASP A 204 1.06 -7.80 -3.25
CA ASP A 204 0.37 -7.74 -1.98
C ASP A 204 0.77 -6.49 -1.20
N GLY A 205 -0.01 -6.21 -0.18
CA GLY A 205 0.26 -5.22 0.84
C GLY A 205 -0.54 -5.50 2.10
N SER A 206 -0.54 -4.56 3.02
CA SER A 206 -1.40 -4.59 4.20
C SER A 206 -1.81 -3.17 4.59
N ASP A 207 -2.97 -3.01 5.23
CA ASP A 207 -3.54 -1.72 5.58
C ASP A 207 -4.11 -1.74 6.99
N PHE A 208 -3.48 -1.02 7.90
CA PHE A 208 -4.07 -0.68 9.20
C PHE A 208 -4.72 0.71 9.13
N GLY A 209 -4.03 1.72 8.61
CA GLY A 209 -4.50 3.11 8.61
C GLY A 209 -4.39 3.82 7.27
N GLY A 210 -4.39 3.08 6.15
CA GLY A 210 -4.20 3.63 4.81
C GLY A 210 -3.04 3.00 4.05
N SER A 211 -2.41 1.96 4.62
CA SER A 211 -1.14 1.44 4.07
C SER A 211 -1.25 0.65 2.75
N LEU A 212 -2.43 0.41 2.22
CA LEU A 212 -2.70 0.05 0.83
C LEU A 212 -3.13 1.28 0.03
N ARG A 213 -3.96 2.13 0.66
CA ARG A 213 -4.66 3.23 0.01
C ARG A 213 -3.73 4.43 -0.27
N ASN A 214 -2.95 4.85 0.71
CA ASN A 214 -2.03 5.99 0.55
C ASN A 214 -0.96 5.74 -0.52
N PRO A 215 -0.21 4.61 -0.50
CA PRO A 215 0.78 4.36 -1.54
C PRO A 215 0.15 4.10 -2.92
N ALA A 216 -1.07 3.55 -2.99
CA ALA A 216 -1.79 3.43 -4.25
C ALA A 216 -2.11 4.81 -4.84
N ALA A 217 -2.65 5.74 -4.01
CA ALA A 217 -2.96 7.10 -4.42
C ALA A 217 -1.73 7.88 -4.91
N TRP A 218 -0.58 7.74 -4.22
CA TRP A 218 0.65 8.46 -4.54
C TRP A 218 1.51 7.85 -5.64
N ASN A 219 1.14 6.66 -6.15
CA ASN A 219 1.84 6.01 -7.26
C ASN A 219 0.91 5.67 -8.44
N ASN A 220 -0.30 6.24 -8.47
CA ASN A 220 -1.27 6.07 -9.55
C ASN A 220 -1.57 4.60 -9.86
N VAL A 221 -1.82 3.81 -8.82
CA VAL A 221 -2.21 2.40 -8.91
C VAL A 221 -3.43 2.14 -8.02
N PHE A 222 -3.98 0.94 -8.06
CA PHE A 222 -5.06 0.53 -7.19
C PHE A 222 -4.54 -0.23 -5.98
N GLY A 223 -5.19 -0.03 -4.81
CA GLY A 223 -4.90 -0.74 -3.58
C GLY A 223 -6.19 -1.05 -2.83
N PHE A 224 -6.43 -2.31 -2.47
CA PHE A 224 -7.70 -2.71 -1.89
C PHE A 224 -7.56 -3.19 -0.45
N ARG A 225 -7.97 -2.33 0.48
CA ARG A 225 -8.27 -2.74 1.84
C ARG A 225 -9.58 -3.49 1.85
N THR A 226 -9.57 -4.80 2.11
CA THR A 226 -10.78 -5.62 2.28
C THR A 226 -11.46 -5.38 3.63
N GLY A 227 -12.69 -5.82 3.79
CA GLY A 227 -13.32 -5.95 5.10
C GLY A 227 -12.56 -6.95 5.98
N THR A 228 -12.69 -6.78 7.29
CA THR A 228 -12.02 -7.65 8.26
C THR A 228 -12.44 -9.10 8.10
N GLY A 229 -11.47 -10.01 8.00
CA GLY A 229 -11.70 -11.46 7.92
C GLY A 229 -11.88 -12.01 6.51
N VAL A 230 -12.02 -11.17 5.48
CA VAL A 230 -12.11 -11.61 4.06
C VAL A 230 -10.83 -12.32 3.63
N ILE A 231 -9.68 -11.73 3.93
CA ILE A 231 -8.39 -12.41 3.89
C ILE A 231 -8.10 -12.84 5.33
N PRO A 232 -7.76 -14.13 5.56
CA PRO A 232 -7.56 -14.64 6.92
C PRO A 232 -6.53 -13.82 7.70
N PRO A 233 -6.91 -13.18 8.82
CA PRO A 233 -5.94 -12.57 9.72
C PRO A 233 -5.11 -13.64 10.41
N GLU A 234 -3.86 -13.30 10.70
CA GLU A 234 -2.87 -14.18 11.32
C GLU A 234 -2.32 -13.58 12.60
N GLY A 235 -1.73 -14.41 13.46
CA GLY A 235 -1.04 -14.04 14.69
C GLY A 235 -1.46 -14.88 15.87
N ASN A 236 -0.72 -14.73 16.97
CA ASN A 236 -0.92 -15.52 18.20
C ASN A 236 -2.19 -15.14 18.93
N GLU A 237 -2.62 -13.89 18.83
CA GLU A 237 -3.86 -13.39 19.39
C GLU A 237 -4.92 -13.32 18.28
N GLN A 238 -6.06 -13.98 18.43
CA GLN A 238 -7.09 -14.10 17.40
C GLN A 238 -8.51 -13.74 17.86
N TRP A 239 -8.71 -13.39 19.13
CA TRP A 239 -10.04 -13.09 19.66
C TRP A 239 -10.38 -11.61 19.64
N ILE A 240 -9.37 -10.75 19.72
CA ILE A 240 -9.56 -9.30 19.73
C ILE A 240 -9.67 -8.77 18.30
N GLY A 241 -10.67 -7.94 18.07
CA GLY A 241 -10.96 -7.39 16.74
C GLY A 241 -9.81 -6.57 16.16
N ARG A 242 -9.22 -7.07 15.09
CA ARG A 242 -8.11 -6.42 14.38
C ARG A 242 -8.59 -5.27 13.51
N MET A 243 -7.70 -4.31 13.28
CA MET A 243 -7.92 -3.22 12.34
C MET A 243 -7.06 -3.34 11.07
N GLY A 244 -5.90 -3.99 11.18
CA GLY A 244 -5.02 -4.26 10.04
C GLY A 244 -5.51 -5.45 9.23
N VAL A 245 -5.46 -5.33 7.90
CA VAL A 245 -5.80 -6.39 6.94
C VAL A 245 -4.74 -6.48 5.85
N PRO A 246 -4.40 -7.68 5.34
CA PRO A 246 -3.70 -7.81 4.08
C PRO A 246 -4.63 -7.43 2.92
N GLY A 247 -4.06 -7.14 1.76
CA GLY A 247 -4.85 -6.84 0.56
C GLY A 247 -4.02 -6.76 -0.71
N PRO A 248 -4.67 -6.86 -1.88
CA PRO A 248 -4.01 -6.77 -3.18
C PRO A 248 -3.71 -5.33 -3.58
N MET A 249 -2.64 -5.16 -4.36
CA MET A 249 -2.34 -3.96 -5.12
C MET A 249 -2.09 -4.31 -6.58
N ALA A 250 -2.54 -3.49 -7.51
CA ALA A 250 -2.39 -3.71 -8.95
C ALA A 250 -2.54 -2.42 -9.77
N ARG A 251 -2.18 -2.48 -11.04
CA ARG A 251 -2.42 -1.40 -12.00
C ARG A 251 -3.83 -1.42 -12.61
N HIS A 252 -4.52 -2.54 -12.49
CA HIS A 252 -5.85 -2.78 -13.07
C HIS A 252 -6.77 -3.42 -12.05
N VAL A 253 -8.03 -3.04 -12.04
CA VAL A 253 -9.01 -3.55 -11.06
C VAL A 253 -9.25 -5.05 -11.22
N ALA A 254 -9.28 -5.55 -12.44
CA ALA A 254 -9.45 -6.98 -12.66
C ALA A 254 -8.25 -7.82 -12.15
N ASP A 255 -7.07 -7.23 -12.06
CA ASP A 255 -5.90 -7.84 -11.43
C ASP A 255 -6.05 -7.88 -9.89
N LEU A 256 -6.66 -6.86 -9.27
CA LEU A 256 -7.03 -6.93 -7.85
C LEU A 256 -7.96 -8.10 -7.57
N GLY A 257 -8.96 -8.30 -8.45
CA GLY A 257 -9.90 -9.42 -8.36
C GLY A 257 -9.19 -10.77 -8.44
N LEU A 258 -8.25 -10.93 -9.38
CA LEU A 258 -7.44 -12.15 -9.49
C LEU A 258 -6.64 -12.43 -8.22
N VAL A 259 -5.92 -11.42 -7.69
CA VAL A 259 -5.14 -11.59 -6.47
C VAL A 259 -6.03 -11.89 -5.27
N LEU A 260 -7.16 -11.18 -5.15
CA LEU A 260 -8.12 -11.40 -4.06
C LEU A 260 -8.73 -12.80 -4.11
N SER A 261 -8.98 -13.35 -5.31
CA SER A 261 -9.49 -14.73 -5.45
C SER A 261 -8.55 -15.79 -4.90
N VAL A 262 -7.24 -15.49 -4.86
CA VAL A 262 -6.20 -16.34 -4.25
C VAL A 262 -6.10 -16.13 -2.76
N MET A 263 -6.14 -14.86 -2.30
CA MET A 263 -5.87 -14.52 -0.91
C MET A 263 -7.07 -14.71 0.02
N ALA A 264 -8.32 -14.54 -0.48
CA ALA A 264 -9.54 -14.50 0.31
C ALA A 264 -10.06 -15.89 0.71
N GLY A 265 -11.01 -15.88 1.65
CA GLY A 265 -11.78 -17.06 2.07
C GLY A 265 -11.32 -17.66 3.40
N LYS A 266 -12.21 -18.41 4.03
CA LYS A 266 -12.03 -19.03 5.36
C LYS A 266 -10.77 -19.91 5.43
N HIS A 267 -10.13 -19.94 6.58
CA HIS A 267 -9.01 -20.83 6.88
C HIS A 267 -9.15 -21.40 8.31
N PRO A 268 -8.93 -22.73 8.52
CA PRO A 268 -9.13 -23.36 9.83
C PRO A 268 -8.28 -22.76 10.96
N GLN A 269 -7.06 -22.30 10.67
CA GLN A 269 -6.14 -21.69 11.63
C GLN A 269 -6.42 -20.20 11.89
N SER A 270 -7.43 -19.61 11.26
CA SER A 270 -7.79 -18.20 11.44
C SER A 270 -9.22 -18.08 11.92
N LEU A 271 -9.38 -17.86 13.23
CA LEU A 271 -10.69 -17.88 13.90
C LEU A 271 -11.61 -16.74 13.42
N GLN A 272 -11.04 -15.61 13.00
CA GLN A 272 -11.79 -14.44 12.50
C GLN A 272 -11.96 -14.44 10.99
N SER A 273 -11.47 -15.46 10.27
CA SER A 273 -11.71 -15.55 8.83
C SER A 273 -13.17 -15.87 8.54
N ILE A 274 -13.72 -15.19 7.53
CA ILE A 274 -15.13 -15.35 7.12
C ILE A 274 -15.23 -16.19 5.84
N ASN A 275 -16.38 -16.81 5.65
CA ASN A 275 -16.67 -17.54 4.42
C ASN A 275 -17.07 -16.55 3.32
N VAL A 276 -16.32 -16.54 2.22
CA VAL A 276 -16.60 -15.76 1.02
C VAL A 276 -16.40 -16.64 -0.21
N ASP A 277 -17.16 -16.41 -1.27
CA ASP A 277 -16.88 -17.01 -2.56
C ASP A 277 -15.69 -16.29 -3.22
N ALA A 278 -14.48 -16.76 -2.91
CA ALA A 278 -13.26 -16.15 -3.43
C ALA A 278 -13.18 -16.23 -4.97
N ARG A 279 -13.77 -17.23 -5.62
CA ARG A 279 -13.75 -17.38 -7.08
C ARG A 279 -14.51 -16.28 -7.78
N ALA A 280 -15.56 -15.76 -7.16
CA ALA A 280 -16.35 -14.66 -7.72
C ALA A 280 -15.52 -13.41 -7.97
N PHE A 281 -14.43 -13.16 -7.21
CA PHE A 281 -13.59 -11.99 -7.40
C PHE A 281 -12.80 -12.00 -8.72
N ALA A 282 -12.47 -13.18 -9.26
CA ALA A 282 -11.83 -13.33 -10.57
C ALA A 282 -12.81 -13.40 -11.75
N GLY A 283 -14.12 -13.38 -11.47
CA GLY A 283 -15.18 -13.40 -12.47
C GLY A 283 -15.35 -12.07 -13.22
N PRO A 284 -16.37 -11.97 -14.09
CA PRO A 284 -16.70 -10.75 -14.80
C PRO A 284 -17.01 -9.59 -13.83
N LEU A 285 -16.47 -8.41 -14.13
CA LEU A 285 -16.66 -7.20 -13.31
C LEU A 285 -17.63 -6.20 -13.96
N ASP A 286 -18.11 -6.47 -15.18
CA ASP A 286 -19.12 -5.64 -15.81
C ASP A 286 -20.40 -5.62 -14.98
N ALA A 287 -20.99 -4.43 -14.81
CA ALA A 287 -22.21 -4.23 -14.05
C ALA A 287 -23.00 -3.04 -14.56
N ASP A 288 -24.32 -3.12 -14.50
CA ASP A 288 -25.17 -1.96 -14.67
C ASP A 288 -25.11 -1.11 -13.38
N LEU A 289 -24.63 0.11 -13.51
CA LEU A 289 -24.46 1.05 -12.41
C LEU A 289 -25.46 2.21 -12.46
N LYS A 290 -26.44 2.14 -13.37
CA LYS A 290 -27.46 3.17 -13.49
C LYS A 290 -28.27 3.27 -12.19
N GLY A 291 -28.31 4.47 -11.63
CA GLY A 291 -29.04 4.76 -10.38
C GLY A 291 -28.29 4.37 -9.11
N VAL A 292 -27.05 3.85 -9.18
CA VAL A 292 -26.21 3.65 -8.00
C VAL A 292 -25.92 5.01 -7.34
N ARG A 293 -26.17 5.09 -6.03
CA ARG A 293 -26.06 6.31 -5.22
C ARG A 293 -24.74 6.34 -4.49
N ILE A 294 -23.99 7.41 -4.68
CA ILE A 294 -22.67 7.60 -4.07
C ILE A 294 -22.69 8.80 -3.15
N GLY A 295 -22.30 8.63 -1.89
CA GLY A 295 -22.09 9.70 -0.94
C GLY A 295 -20.65 10.21 -1.00
N TRP A 296 -20.44 11.48 -1.38
CA TRP A 296 -19.14 12.16 -1.32
C TRP A 296 -18.90 12.74 0.07
N LEU A 297 -17.87 12.23 0.76
CA LEU A 297 -17.51 12.65 2.11
C LEU A 297 -16.56 13.87 2.14
N GLY A 298 -15.88 14.15 1.02
CA GLY A 298 -14.96 15.28 0.90
C GLY A 298 -13.93 15.33 2.03
N ASP A 299 -13.83 16.47 2.66
CA ASP A 299 -13.03 16.72 3.86
C ASP A 299 -13.75 16.37 5.18
N TRP A 300 -14.78 15.49 5.09
CA TRP A 300 -15.63 15.08 6.20
C TRP A 300 -16.42 16.27 6.83
N GLY A 301 -16.82 17.21 5.98
CA GLY A 301 -17.53 18.42 6.41
C GLY A 301 -16.63 19.43 7.13
N GLY A 302 -15.41 19.61 6.64
CA GLY A 302 -14.42 20.55 7.20
C GLY A 302 -13.69 20.02 8.46
N ARG A 303 -13.94 18.74 8.85
CA ARG A 303 -13.43 18.19 10.12
C ARG A 303 -12.10 17.45 9.96
N VAL A 304 -11.72 17.06 8.74
CA VAL A 304 -10.43 16.44 8.42
C VAL A 304 -9.63 17.40 7.55
N PRO A 305 -8.44 17.85 7.98
CA PRO A 305 -7.65 18.78 7.18
C PRO A 305 -7.16 18.10 5.90
N HIS A 306 -7.41 18.71 4.76
CA HIS A 306 -6.91 18.31 3.45
C HIS A 306 -6.29 19.51 2.74
N GLU A 307 -5.20 19.30 2.02
CA GLU A 307 -4.71 20.33 1.10
C GLU A 307 -5.78 20.63 0.04
N PRO A 308 -6.05 21.91 -0.25
CA PRO A 308 -7.08 22.30 -1.21
C PRO A 308 -6.90 21.67 -2.59
N GLU A 309 -5.66 21.45 -3.01
CA GLU A 309 -5.35 20.83 -4.29
C GLU A 309 -5.74 19.34 -4.32
N VAL A 310 -5.57 18.61 -3.21
CA VAL A 310 -6.02 17.22 -3.09
C VAL A 310 -7.54 17.13 -3.22
N LEU A 311 -8.29 18.01 -2.53
CA LEU A 311 -9.74 18.05 -2.66
C LEU A 311 -10.17 18.34 -4.10
N ARG A 312 -9.57 19.35 -4.74
CA ARG A 312 -9.84 19.71 -6.14
C ARG A 312 -9.61 18.53 -7.09
N ILE A 313 -8.49 17.79 -6.92
CA ILE A 313 -8.17 16.61 -7.76
C ILE A 313 -9.23 15.51 -7.53
N CYS A 314 -9.59 15.23 -6.29
CA CYS A 314 -10.57 14.20 -5.95
C CYS A 314 -11.99 14.57 -6.42
N GLU A 315 -12.39 15.82 -6.32
CA GLU A 315 -13.68 16.31 -6.84
C GLU A 315 -13.73 16.25 -8.37
N ALA A 316 -12.64 16.54 -9.04
CA ALA A 316 -12.53 16.42 -10.50
C ALA A 316 -12.67 14.97 -11.01
N ALA A 317 -12.52 13.96 -10.15
CA ALA A 317 -12.76 12.55 -10.48
C ALA A 317 -14.25 12.16 -10.42
N LEU A 318 -15.09 12.90 -9.69
CA LEU A 318 -16.52 12.55 -9.49
C LEU A 318 -17.36 12.52 -10.78
N PRO A 319 -17.13 13.35 -11.82
CA PRO A 319 -17.82 13.24 -13.10
C PRO A 319 -17.70 11.87 -13.75
N ALA A 320 -16.57 11.13 -13.56
CA ALA A 320 -16.41 9.78 -14.09
C ALA A 320 -17.46 8.80 -13.54
N PHE A 321 -17.85 8.93 -12.26
CA PHE A 321 -18.94 8.13 -11.68
C PHE A 321 -20.30 8.50 -12.28
N ARG A 322 -20.55 9.79 -12.51
CA ARG A 322 -21.79 10.25 -13.14
C ARG A 322 -21.91 9.75 -14.59
N SER A 323 -20.79 9.70 -15.32
CA SER A 323 -20.77 9.22 -16.73
C SER A 323 -21.10 7.73 -16.87
N ILE A 324 -20.92 6.93 -15.82
CA ILE A 324 -21.30 5.50 -15.80
C ILE A 324 -22.68 5.25 -15.15
N GLY A 325 -23.46 6.31 -14.96
CA GLY A 325 -24.86 6.22 -14.51
C GLY A 325 -25.09 6.38 -13.01
N CYS A 326 -24.04 6.62 -12.20
CA CYS A 326 -24.19 6.86 -10.77
C CYS A 326 -24.70 8.28 -10.47
N THR A 327 -25.41 8.44 -9.35
CA THR A 327 -25.63 9.74 -8.73
C THR A 327 -24.56 9.99 -7.66
N VAL A 328 -24.12 11.23 -7.48
CA VAL A 328 -23.13 11.62 -6.47
C VAL A 328 -23.62 12.86 -5.75
N ASP A 329 -23.90 12.70 -4.45
CA ASP A 329 -24.30 13.80 -3.55
C ASP A 329 -23.30 13.92 -2.40
N VAL A 330 -23.31 15.09 -1.73
CA VAL A 330 -22.54 15.30 -0.50
C VAL A 330 -23.13 14.49 0.64
N ALA A 331 -22.29 13.74 1.35
CA ALA A 331 -22.68 12.97 2.52
C ALA A 331 -21.87 13.40 3.74
N GLN A 332 -22.50 13.44 4.90
CA GLN A 332 -21.84 13.77 6.16
C GLN A 332 -22.20 12.74 7.22
N VAL A 333 -21.23 12.33 8.00
CA VAL A 333 -21.44 11.44 9.14
C VAL A 333 -21.89 12.27 10.33
N ASP A 334 -23.04 11.94 10.89
CA ASP A 334 -23.56 12.55 12.11
C ASP A 334 -22.90 11.90 13.33
N HIS A 335 -21.67 12.31 13.61
CA HIS A 335 -20.87 11.85 14.76
C HIS A 335 -19.61 12.72 14.88
N GLU A 336 -19.19 12.99 16.13
CA GLU A 336 -17.95 13.71 16.41
C GLU A 336 -16.71 12.86 16.07
N ILE A 337 -15.69 13.49 15.44
CA ILE A 337 -14.48 12.81 14.99
C ILE A 337 -13.43 12.69 16.10
N GLU A 338 -13.31 13.69 16.98
CA GLU A 338 -12.26 13.71 18.02
C GLU A 338 -12.35 12.50 18.97
N PRO A 339 -13.51 12.07 19.48
CA PRO A 339 -13.61 10.84 20.27
C PRO A 339 -13.17 9.60 19.49
N VAL A 340 -13.48 9.53 18.18
CA VAL A 340 -13.06 8.43 17.29
C VAL A 340 -11.53 8.40 17.14
N TRP A 341 -10.92 9.59 16.98
CA TRP A 341 -9.47 9.73 16.93
C TRP A 341 -8.79 9.28 18.22
N GLN A 342 -9.28 9.69 19.37
CA GLN A 342 -8.75 9.24 20.67
C GLN A 342 -8.90 7.72 20.86
N ALA A 343 -10.05 7.17 20.48
CA ALA A 343 -10.27 5.72 20.53
C ALA A 343 -9.32 4.96 19.59
N LEU A 344 -9.03 5.52 18.40
CA LEU A 344 -8.04 4.96 17.48
C LEU A 344 -6.66 4.88 18.13
N LEU A 345 -6.18 5.97 18.76
CA LEU A 345 -4.85 6.00 19.37
C LEU A 345 -4.74 4.95 20.47
N VAL A 346 -5.77 4.81 21.33
CA VAL A 346 -5.82 3.77 22.36
C VAL A 346 -5.74 2.37 21.76
N LEU A 347 -6.64 2.06 20.80
CA LEU A 347 -6.69 0.72 20.20
C LEU A 347 -5.41 0.39 19.42
N ARG A 348 -4.88 1.38 18.67
CA ARG A 348 -3.67 1.19 17.89
C ARG A 348 -2.45 0.92 18.78
N SER A 349 -2.16 1.81 19.74
CA SER A 349 -1.00 1.64 20.61
C SER A 349 -1.10 0.35 21.43
N TRP A 350 -2.30 0.02 21.92
CA TRP A 350 -2.51 -1.22 22.63
C TRP A 350 -2.23 -2.45 21.75
N MET A 351 -2.78 -2.52 20.53
CA MET A 351 -2.56 -3.66 19.64
C MET A 351 -1.14 -3.74 19.07
N SER A 352 -0.54 -2.60 18.74
CA SER A 352 0.75 -2.57 18.04
C SER A 352 1.94 -2.48 19.01
N GLY A 353 1.80 -1.71 20.09
CA GLY A 353 2.89 -1.45 21.03
C GLY A 353 3.11 -2.58 22.03
N THR A 354 2.01 -3.21 22.54
CA THR A 354 2.11 -4.22 23.60
C THR A 354 2.99 -5.41 23.18
N GLY A 355 2.86 -5.89 21.96
CA GLY A 355 3.66 -7.00 21.45
C GLY A 355 5.15 -6.70 21.28
N LEU A 356 5.52 -5.40 21.27
CA LEU A 356 6.90 -4.94 21.06
C LEU A 356 7.59 -4.48 22.35
N GLN A 357 6.91 -4.44 23.51
CA GLN A 357 7.47 -3.92 24.77
C GLN A 357 8.80 -4.58 25.14
N ARG A 358 8.94 -5.89 24.93
CA ARG A 358 10.17 -6.62 25.21
C ARG A 358 11.37 -6.09 24.45
N LEU A 359 11.18 -5.59 23.23
CA LEU A 359 12.27 -5.01 22.42
C LEU A 359 12.79 -3.71 23.02
N ALA A 360 11.94 -2.92 23.66
CA ALA A 360 12.34 -1.68 24.35
C ALA A 360 12.92 -1.94 25.75
N ASP A 361 12.58 -3.05 26.38
CA ASP A 361 13.07 -3.44 27.71
C ASP A 361 14.46 -4.08 27.64
N ASP A 362 14.75 -4.80 26.56
CA ASP A 362 16.02 -5.46 26.35
C ASP A 362 17.10 -4.45 25.88
N PRO A 363 18.19 -4.25 26.66
CA PRO A 363 19.31 -3.38 26.25
C PRO A 363 19.92 -3.74 24.91
N ALA A 364 19.87 -5.00 24.49
CA ALA A 364 20.43 -5.45 23.21
C ALA A 364 19.61 -5.03 21.99
N THR A 365 18.32 -4.73 22.17
CA THR A 365 17.40 -4.41 21.07
C THR A 365 16.81 -3.00 21.13
N ARG A 366 16.85 -2.36 22.30
CA ARG A 366 16.26 -1.02 22.54
C ARG A 366 16.68 0.01 21.48
N ASP A 367 17.97 0.11 21.19
CA ASP A 367 18.52 1.10 20.26
C ASP A 367 18.36 0.66 18.78
N LEU A 368 17.95 -0.60 18.57
CA LEU A 368 17.69 -1.16 17.23
C LEU A 368 16.29 -0.87 16.72
N ILE A 369 15.37 -0.36 17.56
CA ILE A 369 14.01 0.03 17.15
C ILE A 369 13.89 1.52 16.92
N GLY A 370 13.00 1.93 16.00
CA GLY A 370 12.82 3.33 15.58
C GLY A 370 11.90 4.14 16.50
N SER A 371 11.86 5.45 16.27
CA SER A 371 11.08 6.39 17.10
C SER A 371 9.57 6.11 17.08
N GLN A 372 8.99 5.69 15.94
CA GLN A 372 7.57 5.33 15.87
C GLN A 372 7.26 4.09 16.70
N ALA A 373 8.14 3.07 16.69
CA ALA A 373 8.00 1.90 17.55
C ALA A 373 8.08 2.27 19.04
N HIS A 374 9.06 3.10 19.41
CA HIS A 374 9.16 3.63 20.78
C HIS A 374 7.91 4.40 21.20
N TRP A 375 7.33 5.21 20.30
CA TRP A 375 6.10 5.96 20.58
C TRP A 375 4.92 5.01 20.87
N GLU A 376 4.71 3.99 20.03
CA GLU A 376 3.63 3.00 20.20
C GLU A 376 3.82 2.20 21.52
N ILE A 377 5.04 1.77 21.80
CA ILE A 377 5.38 1.03 23.02
C ILE A 377 5.13 1.90 24.26
N ALA A 378 5.61 3.13 24.28
CA ALA A 378 5.44 4.02 25.42
C ALA A 378 3.96 4.27 25.74
N ASN A 379 3.13 4.54 24.72
CA ASN A 379 1.70 4.73 24.90
C ASN A 379 1.00 3.44 25.33
N SER A 380 1.40 2.27 24.82
CA SER A 380 0.77 1.00 25.19
C SER A 380 0.91 0.64 26.68
N ARG A 381 1.97 1.14 27.36
CA ARG A 381 2.26 0.83 28.77
C ARG A 381 1.24 1.39 29.76
N THR A 382 0.58 2.48 29.39
CA THR A 382 -0.36 3.20 30.27
C THR A 382 -1.83 2.88 29.97
N ILE A 383 -2.09 2.10 28.90
CA ILE A 383 -3.46 1.76 28.50
C ILE A 383 -4.03 0.67 29.38
N THR A 384 -5.17 0.97 30.01
CA THR A 384 -5.93 0.03 30.86
C THR A 384 -6.97 -0.75 30.06
N GLY A 385 -7.41 -1.90 30.55
CA GLY A 385 -8.52 -2.65 29.95
C GLY A 385 -9.82 -1.84 29.83
N ALA A 386 -10.11 -0.95 30.82
CA ALA A 386 -11.26 -0.05 30.76
C ALA A 386 -11.17 0.94 29.59
N GLN A 387 -10.00 1.49 29.32
CA GLN A 387 -9.78 2.38 28.16
C GLN A 387 -9.96 1.64 26.84
N VAL A 388 -9.48 0.39 26.72
CA VAL A 388 -9.69 -0.44 25.53
C VAL A 388 -11.17 -0.71 25.29
N LEU A 389 -11.93 -1.07 26.36
CA LEU A 389 -13.37 -1.31 26.26
C LEU A 389 -14.13 -0.05 25.82
N ASN A 390 -13.82 1.10 26.42
CA ASN A 390 -14.41 2.38 26.06
C ASN A 390 -14.08 2.77 24.59
N ALA A 391 -12.84 2.61 24.17
CA ALA A 391 -12.42 2.85 22.80
C ALA A 391 -13.14 1.92 21.79
N SER A 392 -13.38 0.67 22.18
CA SER A 392 -14.17 -0.27 21.37
C SER A 392 -15.65 0.13 21.29
N ALA A 393 -16.22 0.68 22.37
CA ALA A 393 -17.58 1.23 22.35
C ALA A 393 -17.71 2.46 21.42
N VAL A 394 -16.76 3.38 21.48
CA VAL A 394 -16.67 4.53 20.56
C VAL A 394 -16.54 4.07 19.11
N ARG A 395 -15.65 3.10 18.84
CA ARG A 395 -15.50 2.48 17.52
C ARG A 395 -16.82 1.91 17.01
N SER A 396 -17.57 1.22 17.87
CA SER A 396 -18.88 0.64 17.55
C SER A 396 -19.93 1.71 17.23
N ALA A 397 -19.95 2.80 18.01
CA ALA A 397 -20.84 3.94 17.76
C ALA A 397 -20.52 4.63 16.42
N TRP A 398 -19.23 4.86 16.13
CA TRP A 398 -18.75 5.38 14.86
C TRP A 398 -19.18 4.48 13.69
N THR A 399 -18.97 3.16 13.79
CA THR A 399 -19.37 2.22 12.75
C THR A 399 -20.87 2.35 12.44
N ARG A 400 -21.73 2.37 13.47
CA ARG A 400 -23.17 2.56 13.27
C ARG A 400 -23.52 3.92 12.65
N ALA A 401 -22.78 4.99 12.97
CA ALA A 401 -22.99 6.29 12.36
C ALA A 401 -22.66 6.30 10.85
N VAL A 402 -21.57 5.63 10.46
CA VAL A 402 -21.22 5.45 9.04
C VAL A 402 -22.22 4.52 8.34
N ASP A 403 -22.64 3.42 9.00
CA ASP A 403 -23.61 2.47 8.43
C ASP A 403 -24.94 3.13 8.09
N ARG A 404 -25.41 4.14 8.86
CA ARG A 404 -26.61 4.93 8.51
C ARG A 404 -26.51 5.66 7.17
N LEU A 405 -25.31 6.04 6.71
CA LEU A 405 -25.15 6.64 5.38
C LEU A 405 -25.52 5.66 4.26
N PHE A 406 -25.33 4.37 4.49
CA PHE A 406 -25.68 3.33 3.53
C PHE A 406 -27.20 3.05 3.42
N GLU A 407 -28.03 3.66 4.25
CA GLU A 407 -29.49 3.67 4.04
C GLU A 407 -29.88 4.49 2.80
N ARG A 408 -29.08 5.52 2.49
CA ARG A 408 -29.33 6.44 1.36
C ARG A 408 -28.32 6.30 0.22
N HIS A 409 -27.14 5.72 0.47
CA HIS A 409 -26.07 5.54 -0.50
C HIS A 409 -25.70 4.06 -0.63
N ASP A 410 -25.25 3.66 -1.80
CA ASP A 410 -24.79 2.30 -2.06
C ASP A 410 -23.27 2.19 -1.86
N PHE A 411 -22.55 3.32 -2.06
CA PHE A 411 -21.13 3.51 -1.78
C PHE A 411 -20.86 4.88 -1.19
N LEU A 412 -19.72 4.99 -0.50
CA LEU A 412 -19.16 6.28 -0.09
C LEU A 412 -17.82 6.49 -0.78
N ILE A 413 -17.48 7.75 -1.07
CA ILE A 413 -16.18 8.14 -1.64
C ILE A 413 -15.57 9.24 -0.78
N ALA A 414 -14.27 9.15 -0.53
CA ALA A 414 -13.48 10.18 0.13
C ALA A 414 -12.08 10.27 -0.52
N PRO A 415 -11.31 11.34 -0.29
CA PRO A 415 -9.88 11.32 -0.61
C PRO A 415 -9.16 10.17 0.08
N ALA A 416 -8.22 9.52 -0.62
CA ALA A 416 -7.38 8.46 -0.06
C ALA A 416 -6.14 9.03 0.65
N VAL A 417 -5.86 10.33 0.50
CA VAL A 417 -4.74 11.05 1.11
C VAL A 417 -5.20 12.46 1.49
N GLN A 418 -4.56 13.07 2.51
CA GLN A 418 -4.86 14.42 2.95
C GLN A 418 -3.96 15.49 2.31
N LEU A 419 -2.81 15.07 1.78
CA LEU A 419 -1.80 15.91 1.15
C LEU A 419 -1.15 15.20 -0.03
N LEU A 420 -0.44 15.95 -0.85
CA LEU A 420 0.42 15.42 -1.91
C LEU A 420 1.70 14.78 -1.35
N PRO A 421 2.44 13.99 -2.15
CA PRO A 421 3.71 13.40 -1.71
C PRO A 421 4.70 14.44 -1.18
N PHE A 422 5.09 14.32 0.09
CA PHE A 422 6.03 15.21 0.75
C PHE A 422 7.50 14.81 0.51
N PRO A 423 8.50 15.67 0.83
CA PRO A 423 9.91 15.36 0.64
C PRO A 423 10.33 14.05 1.30
N VAL A 424 11.08 13.19 0.58
CA VAL A 424 11.48 11.85 1.05
C VAL A 424 12.36 11.85 2.29
N ALA A 425 13.07 12.96 2.56
CA ALA A 425 13.91 13.11 3.75
C ALA A 425 13.10 13.46 5.02
N GLN A 426 11.84 13.85 4.89
CA GLN A 426 10.97 14.19 6.00
C GLN A 426 10.34 12.93 6.57
N ASN A 427 10.47 12.69 7.88
CA ASN A 427 9.93 11.48 8.51
C ASN A 427 8.40 11.37 8.42
N TRP A 428 7.70 12.49 8.61
CA TRP A 428 6.25 12.61 8.49
C TRP A 428 5.84 14.08 8.42
N PRO A 429 4.68 14.41 7.81
CA PRO A 429 4.19 15.78 7.72
C PRO A 429 3.78 16.31 9.10
N THR A 430 4.36 17.41 9.53
CA THR A 430 4.03 18.05 10.82
C THR A 430 2.89 19.04 10.73
N GLU A 431 2.45 19.36 9.49
CA GLU A 431 1.34 20.26 9.19
C GLU A 431 0.61 19.79 7.92
N VAL A 432 -0.72 19.96 7.87
CA VAL A 432 -1.58 19.73 6.70
C VAL A 432 -2.58 20.87 6.62
N ALA A 433 -2.61 21.60 5.52
CA ALA A 433 -3.53 22.72 5.29
C ALA A 433 -3.57 23.74 6.45
N GLY A 434 -2.40 24.13 6.98
CA GLY A 434 -2.28 25.07 8.10
C GLY A 434 -2.59 24.48 9.48
N LYS A 435 -3.02 23.22 9.57
CA LYS A 435 -3.24 22.54 10.84
C LYS A 435 -2.02 21.72 11.25
N ARG A 436 -1.48 22.00 12.44
CA ARG A 436 -0.37 21.24 13.04
C ARG A 436 -0.85 19.82 13.40
N MET A 437 -0.05 18.81 13.01
CA MET A 437 -0.30 17.40 13.34
C MET A 437 0.26 17.07 14.73
N ARG A 438 -0.59 16.49 15.57
CA ARG A 438 -0.26 16.15 16.97
C ARG A 438 0.58 14.88 17.09
N THR A 439 0.42 13.97 16.12
CA THR A 439 1.11 12.67 16.08
C THR A 439 1.52 12.34 14.64
N TYR A 440 2.43 11.38 14.49
CA TYR A 440 2.85 10.91 13.18
C TYR A 440 1.74 10.19 12.37
N HIS A 441 0.54 10.03 12.95
CA HIS A 441 -0.61 9.40 12.29
C HIS A 441 -1.65 10.42 11.77
N GLU A 442 -1.76 11.61 12.38
CA GLU A 442 -2.94 12.47 12.21
C GLU A 442 -3.12 12.95 10.76
N TRP A 443 -2.04 13.05 10.01
CA TRP A 443 -2.09 13.35 8.58
C TRP A 443 -2.71 12.24 7.71
N MET A 444 -3.09 11.10 8.33
CA MET A 444 -3.79 9.99 7.71
C MET A 444 -5.23 9.81 8.27
N LEU A 445 -5.75 10.81 8.99
CA LEU A 445 -7.04 10.69 9.69
C LEU A 445 -8.17 10.23 8.77
N GLY A 446 -8.27 10.75 7.54
CA GLY A 446 -9.31 10.38 6.58
C GLY A 446 -9.36 8.88 6.25
N THR A 447 -8.21 8.21 6.14
CA THR A 447 -8.15 6.76 5.94
C THR A 447 -8.34 5.98 7.25
N PHE A 448 -7.92 6.51 8.39
CA PHE A 448 -8.16 5.89 9.69
C PHE A 448 -9.64 5.87 10.07
N LEU A 449 -10.41 6.91 9.74
CA LEU A 449 -11.85 6.94 9.97
C LEU A 449 -12.55 5.77 9.27
N VAL A 450 -12.12 5.43 8.05
CA VAL A 450 -12.63 4.25 7.34
C VAL A 450 -12.14 2.96 7.98
N THR A 451 -10.87 2.88 8.40
CA THR A 451 -10.31 1.71 9.11
C THR A 451 -11.12 1.38 10.37
N MET A 452 -11.55 2.39 11.12
CA MET A 452 -12.32 2.20 12.35
C MET A 452 -13.67 1.49 12.12
N THR A 453 -14.24 1.56 10.92
CA THR A 453 -15.49 0.85 10.58
C THR A 453 -15.27 -0.63 10.23
N GLY A 454 -14.05 -1.01 9.83
CA GLY A 454 -13.75 -2.35 9.31
C GLY A 454 -14.36 -2.63 7.93
N LEU A 455 -14.84 -1.61 7.21
CA LEU A 455 -15.42 -1.73 5.87
C LEU A 455 -14.35 -1.91 4.80
N PRO A 456 -14.71 -2.52 3.64
CA PRO A 456 -13.84 -2.56 2.48
C PRO A 456 -13.67 -1.14 1.89
N ALA A 457 -12.44 -0.82 1.48
CA ALA A 457 -12.11 0.46 0.85
C ALA A 457 -11.04 0.26 -0.23
N LEU A 458 -11.40 0.56 -1.48
CA LEU A 458 -10.55 0.42 -2.64
C LEU A 458 -10.02 1.80 -3.05
N ALA A 459 -8.70 2.00 -2.98
CA ALA A 459 -8.08 3.22 -3.49
C ALA A 459 -7.95 3.15 -5.01
N ALA A 460 -8.34 4.24 -5.67
CA ALA A 460 -8.26 4.42 -7.10
C ALA A 460 -7.59 5.76 -7.46
N PRO A 461 -6.84 5.83 -8.59
CA PRO A 461 -6.30 7.08 -9.10
C PRO A 461 -7.38 8.13 -9.34
N ALA A 462 -7.15 9.38 -8.90
CA ALA A 462 -8.11 10.47 -9.08
C ALA A 462 -7.62 11.55 -10.05
N GLY A 463 -6.33 11.76 -10.14
CA GLY A 463 -5.72 12.79 -10.99
C GLY A 463 -4.35 13.21 -10.51
N PHE A 464 -3.89 14.33 -11.04
CA PHE A 464 -2.54 14.84 -10.79
C PHE A 464 -2.57 16.32 -10.42
N SER A 465 -1.62 16.73 -9.59
CA SER A 465 -1.34 18.13 -9.33
C SER A 465 -0.73 18.82 -10.56
N ALA A 466 -0.62 20.14 -10.52
CA ALA A 466 0.06 20.92 -11.55
C ALA A 466 1.53 20.47 -11.75
N ASP A 467 2.18 19.99 -10.69
CA ASP A 467 3.55 19.48 -10.70
C ASP A 467 3.63 18.00 -11.11
N GLY A 468 2.52 17.37 -11.50
CA GLY A 468 2.46 15.99 -11.95
C GLY A 468 2.50 14.93 -10.84
N LEU A 469 2.24 15.29 -9.58
CA LEU A 469 2.14 14.37 -8.46
C LEU A 469 0.73 13.76 -8.37
N PRO A 470 0.59 12.43 -8.26
CA PRO A 470 -0.71 11.80 -8.23
C PRO A 470 -1.41 11.91 -6.86
N ALA A 471 -2.74 11.99 -6.91
CA ALA A 471 -3.63 11.80 -5.79
C ALA A 471 -4.72 10.78 -6.12
N GLY A 472 -5.40 10.25 -5.10
CA GLY A 472 -6.41 9.21 -5.27
C GLY A 472 -7.61 9.37 -4.35
N ILE A 473 -8.69 8.72 -4.72
CA ILE A 473 -9.91 8.54 -3.93
C ILE A 473 -9.94 7.13 -3.32
N GLN A 474 -10.75 6.94 -2.29
CA GLN A 474 -11.12 5.64 -1.75
C GLN A 474 -12.62 5.37 -1.95
N ILE A 475 -12.96 4.27 -2.61
CA ILE A 475 -14.32 3.75 -2.81
C ILE A 475 -14.62 2.83 -1.63
N ILE A 476 -15.59 3.20 -0.80
CA ILE A 476 -15.92 2.51 0.44
C ILE A 476 -17.27 1.81 0.25
N GLY A 477 -17.26 0.49 0.43
CA GLY A 477 -18.46 -0.34 0.32
C GLY A 477 -19.03 -0.74 1.67
N ARG A 478 -20.25 -1.27 1.66
CA ARG A 478 -20.85 -1.93 2.83
C ARG A 478 -20.02 -3.15 3.24
N ARG A 479 -20.24 -3.62 4.45
CA ARG A 479 -19.63 -4.88 4.91
C ARG A 479 -19.98 -6.04 3.95
N GLY A 480 -18.94 -6.76 3.48
CA GLY A 480 -19.10 -7.85 2.51
C GLY A 480 -19.30 -7.40 1.05
N ALA A 481 -19.12 -6.12 0.75
CA ALA A 481 -19.31 -5.55 -0.59
C ALA A 481 -18.03 -5.53 -1.45
N GLU A 482 -17.05 -6.39 -1.19
CA GLU A 482 -15.77 -6.43 -1.92
C GLU A 482 -15.98 -6.57 -3.43
N LEU A 483 -16.83 -7.49 -3.85
CA LEU A 483 -17.13 -7.68 -5.27
C LEU A 483 -17.84 -6.46 -5.88
N ALA A 484 -18.74 -5.83 -5.14
CA ALA A 484 -19.41 -4.61 -5.59
C ALA A 484 -18.42 -3.44 -5.70
N CYS A 485 -17.46 -3.31 -4.77
CA CYS A 485 -16.38 -2.34 -4.86
C CYS A 485 -15.50 -2.57 -6.11
N LEU A 486 -15.16 -3.84 -6.42
CA LEU A 486 -14.42 -4.19 -7.63
C LEU A 486 -15.21 -3.82 -8.90
N LYS A 487 -16.51 -4.10 -8.95
CA LYS A 487 -17.36 -3.77 -10.10
C LYS A 487 -17.46 -2.25 -10.33
N LEU A 488 -17.71 -1.47 -9.27
CA LEU A 488 -17.74 -0.01 -9.37
C LEU A 488 -16.38 0.56 -9.77
N ALA A 489 -15.30 0.07 -9.15
CA ALA A 489 -13.95 0.51 -9.48
C ALA A 489 -13.53 0.13 -10.91
N HIS A 490 -14.00 -1.02 -11.43
CA HIS A 490 -13.74 -1.45 -12.81
C HIS A 490 -14.39 -0.51 -13.83
N ALA A 491 -15.66 -0.16 -13.63
CA ALA A 491 -16.32 0.81 -14.49
C ALA A 491 -15.68 2.20 -14.39
N TYR A 492 -15.28 2.62 -13.17
CA TYR A 492 -14.53 3.85 -12.96
C TYR A 492 -13.17 3.84 -13.70
N GLU A 493 -12.40 2.72 -13.63
CA GLU A 493 -11.13 2.54 -14.35
C GLU A 493 -11.29 2.81 -15.85
N GLN A 494 -12.41 2.39 -16.45
CA GLN A 494 -12.72 2.61 -17.86
C GLN A 494 -13.04 4.08 -18.13
N ALA A 495 -13.92 4.68 -17.33
CA ALA A 495 -14.34 6.06 -17.47
C ALA A 495 -13.20 7.06 -17.21
N ALA A 496 -12.32 6.77 -16.25
CA ALA A 496 -11.15 7.59 -15.88
C ALA A 496 -9.85 7.13 -16.55
N SER A 497 -9.94 6.42 -17.70
CA SER A 497 -8.79 5.75 -18.32
C SER A 497 -7.61 6.69 -18.65
N ALA A 498 -7.86 7.96 -18.97
CA ALA A 498 -6.80 8.95 -19.22
C ALA A 498 -5.91 9.18 -17.97
N VAL A 499 -6.50 9.21 -16.77
CA VAL A 499 -5.77 9.34 -15.51
C VAL A 499 -5.10 8.01 -15.15
N VAL A 500 -5.86 6.92 -15.19
CA VAL A 500 -5.37 5.60 -14.74
C VAL A 500 -4.19 5.10 -15.58
N ARG A 501 -4.17 5.38 -16.88
CA ARG A 501 -3.11 4.94 -17.80
C ARG A 501 -1.88 5.84 -17.81
N GLN A 502 -1.92 6.98 -17.13
CA GLN A 502 -0.76 7.87 -17.06
C GLN A 502 0.40 7.15 -16.36
N ARG A 503 1.56 7.14 -17.03
CA ARG A 503 2.77 6.46 -16.56
C ARG A 503 3.69 7.44 -15.84
N PRO A 504 4.51 6.95 -14.89
CA PRO A 504 5.60 7.75 -14.36
C PRO A 504 6.53 8.27 -15.45
N PRO A 505 7.08 9.50 -15.30
CA PRO A 505 7.97 10.09 -16.30
C PRO A 505 9.21 9.24 -16.63
N GLY A 506 9.56 8.32 -15.70
CA GLY A 506 10.66 7.38 -15.87
C GLY A 506 10.41 6.24 -16.85
N LEU A 507 9.16 5.96 -17.24
CA LEU A 507 8.81 4.96 -18.22
C LEU A 507 8.69 5.62 -19.61
N ALA A 508 9.44 5.10 -20.59
CA ALA A 508 9.26 5.51 -21.98
C ALA A 508 7.82 5.24 -22.44
N ALA A 509 7.33 6.09 -23.33
CA ALA A 509 5.99 5.97 -23.91
C ALA A 509 5.84 4.69 -24.76
#